data_8a5f0441dacad8af6620e7ee14ee3233
#
_entry.id   8a5f0441dacad8af6620e7ee14ee3233
#
_cell.length_a   1.000
_cell.length_b   1.000
_cell.length_c   1.000
_cell.angle_alpha   90.00
_cell.angle_beta   90.00
_cell.angle_gamma   90.00
#
_symmetry.space_group_name_H-M   'P 1'
#
loop_
_entity.id
_entity.type
_entity.pdbx_description
1 polymer ?
#
loop_
_entity_poly.entity_id
_entity_poly.type
_entity_poly.pdbx_seq_one_letter_code
_entity_poly.pdbx_strand_id
1 'polypeptide(L)'
;VVSANKQDHTAEHLIEYLRQLAPQVRRRLLAEMERLHLLGEDIPHSEPLIAALRAEFRNTGQNHYRVGNPSRYFFQPLEPVLVDRAPERANSGQIARGSLAPIWSLVTEQLLRSMAADYIAEATHVISADQQGEARQMARAFQKKVVISLNGLLGSAEGAAGVRDGLMAYTSSHATFEDLRKMLRYLDMQQELENFAHALPPKITRLEGASLDKVLGLLSALKAKRVDAVPFALTIVAKRLETPWELLSIATGPAEDRSAARIAASPFAIAVSMVLDQIEEKHLLLLFALRNYRPVRAREIVAEVYRIEEALRTEIELKGSGWAEQLDELMTVVQAAIDAEISTIPSDHRHLTHILESPRLRPDHSFSHKVGHIFEKGWDVVTGLLAGHTNDPPSR
;
A
#
# COMPACT_ATOMS: atom_id res chain seq x y z
N VAL A 1 -4.03 -30.38 26.44
CA VAL A 1 -2.64 -30.86 26.32
C VAL A 1 -2.42 -31.61 25.02
N VAL A 2 -3.41 -32.38 24.51
CA VAL A 2 -3.27 -33.19 23.27
C VAL A 2 -3.32 -32.33 21.99
N SER A 3 -3.95 -31.14 22.01
CA SER A 3 -4.08 -30.26 20.85
C SER A 3 -2.80 -29.47 20.55
N ALA A 4 -2.07 -29.04 21.58
CA ALA A 4 -0.83 -28.28 21.42
C ALA A 4 0.30 -29.10 20.77
N ASN A 5 0.39 -30.39 21.14
CA ASN A 5 1.42 -31.27 20.60
C ASN A 5 1.26 -31.59 19.10
N LYS A 6 0.04 -31.55 18.58
CA LYS A 6 -0.26 -31.78 17.16
C LYS A 6 0.08 -30.58 16.26
N GLN A 7 0.00 -29.38 16.82
CA GLN A 7 0.33 -28.12 16.12
C GLN A 7 1.86 -27.93 16.00
N ASP A 8 2.63 -28.29 17.02
CA ASP A 8 4.10 -28.22 16.98
C ASP A 8 4.69 -29.15 15.92
N HIS A 9 4.20 -30.40 15.81
CA HIS A 9 4.64 -31.32 14.76
C HIS A 9 4.36 -30.82 13.34
N THR A 10 3.26 -30.10 13.12
CA THR A 10 2.94 -29.54 11.80
C THR A 10 3.92 -28.44 11.41
N ALA A 11 4.27 -27.56 12.36
CA ALA A 11 5.25 -26.50 12.14
C ALA A 11 6.66 -27.06 11.85
N GLU A 12 7.09 -28.10 12.59
CA GLU A 12 8.36 -28.79 12.37
C GLU A 12 8.46 -29.42 10.98
N HIS A 13 7.42 -30.12 10.53
CA HIS A 13 7.35 -30.68 9.18
C HIS A 13 7.41 -29.62 8.09
N LEU A 14 6.72 -28.50 8.27
CA LEU A 14 6.78 -27.37 7.34
C LEU A 14 8.18 -26.76 7.28
N ILE A 15 8.86 -26.61 8.42
CA ILE A 15 10.24 -26.10 8.49
C ILE A 15 11.18 -27.03 7.74
N GLU A 16 11.05 -28.35 7.92
CA GLU A 16 11.88 -29.33 7.22
C GLU A 16 11.64 -29.31 5.71
N TYR A 17 10.38 -29.20 5.27
CA TYR A 17 10.04 -29.00 3.86
C TYR A 17 10.65 -27.71 3.30
N LEU A 18 10.58 -26.61 4.04
CA LEU A 18 11.16 -25.33 3.61
C LEU A 18 12.68 -25.41 3.43
N ARG A 19 13.38 -26.21 4.21
CA ARG A 19 14.84 -26.43 4.07
C ARG A 19 15.22 -27.09 2.76
N GLN A 20 14.32 -27.88 2.16
CA GLN A 20 14.56 -28.54 0.87
C GLN A 20 14.38 -27.59 -0.33
N LEU A 21 13.75 -26.44 -0.14
CA LEU A 21 13.56 -25.45 -1.21
C LEU A 21 14.87 -24.72 -1.53
N ALA A 22 15.01 -24.28 -2.79
CA ALA A 22 16.14 -23.49 -3.21
C ALA A 22 16.26 -22.18 -2.39
N PRO A 23 17.48 -21.69 -2.06
CA PRO A 23 17.69 -20.52 -1.21
C PRO A 23 16.94 -19.27 -1.69
N GLN A 24 16.80 -19.09 -3.02
CA GLN A 24 16.06 -17.97 -3.60
C GLN A 24 14.56 -18.04 -3.33
N VAL A 25 13.98 -19.26 -3.37
CA VAL A 25 12.57 -19.50 -3.08
C VAL A 25 12.29 -19.23 -1.59
N ARG A 26 13.15 -19.70 -0.70
CA ARG A 26 13.07 -19.46 0.74
C ARG A 26 13.12 -17.97 1.09
N ARG A 27 13.97 -17.19 0.40
CA ARG A 27 14.04 -15.72 0.56
C ARG A 27 12.75 -15.03 0.15
N ARG A 28 12.19 -15.41 -1.01
CA ARG A 28 10.91 -14.85 -1.47
C ARG A 28 9.78 -15.19 -0.51
N LEU A 29 9.75 -16.42 -0.03
CA LEU A 29 8.77 -16.87 0.93
C LEU A 29 8.87 -16.10 2.25
N LEU A 30 10.09 -15.92 2.80
CA LEU A 30 10.31 -15.15 4.01
C LEU A 30 9.82 -13.70 3.84
N ALA A 31 10.19 -13.06 2.73
CA ALA A 31 9.77 -11.69 2.44
C ALA A 31 8.24 -11.56 2.34
N GLU A 32 7.58 -12.54 1.71
CA GLU A 32 6.13 -12.55 1.58
C GLU A 32 5.42 -12.85 2.90
N MET A 33 5.93 -13.77 3.70
CA MET A 33 5.40 -14.07 5.03
C MET A 33 5.56 -12.88 5.98
N GLU A 34 6.72 -12.20 5.96
CA GLU A 34 6.95 -10.97 6.73
C GLU A 34 6.00 -9.84 6.28
N ARG A 35 5.77 -9.71 4.98
CA ARG A 35 4.81 -8.75 4.42
C ARG A 35 3.39 -9.02 4.89
N LEU A 36 2.93 -10.27 4.80
CA LEU A 36 1.59 -10.67 5.23
C LEU A 36 1.42 -10.51 6.76
N HIS A 37 2.44 -10.85 7.54
CA HIS A 37 2.44 -10.62 8.98
C HIS A 37 2.34 -9.12 9.35
N LEU A 38 3.04 -8.24 8.62
CA LEU A 38 2.94 -6.78 8.79
C LEU A 38 1.56 -6.24 8.40
N LEU A 39 0.87 -6.89 7.48
CA LEU A 39 -0.52 -6.56 7.12
C LEU A 39 -1.55 -7.10 8.11
N GLY A 40 -1.11 -7.76 9.20
CA GLY A 40 -1.99 -8.35 10.19
C GLY A 40 -2.71 -9.61 9.73
N GLU A 41 -2.23 -10.26 8.66
CA GLU A 41 -2.79 -11.52 8.17
C GLU A 41 -2.40 -12.65 9.12
N ASP A 42 -3.40 -13.36 9.65
CA ASP A 42 -3.19 -14.52 10.51
C ASP A 42 -2.91 -15.77 9.65
N ILE A 43 -1.63 -16.05 9.46
CA ILE A 43 -1.18 -17.25 8.76
C ILE A 43 -0.84 -18.30 9.82
N PRO A 44 -1.49 -19.47 9.81
CA PRO A 44 -1.19 -20.53 10.75
C PRO A 44 0.32 -20.86 10.75
N HIS A 45 0.92 -20.92 11.92
CA HIS A 45 2.35 -21.19 12.12
C HIS A 45 3.32 -20.14 11.51
N SER A 46 2.86 -18.94 11.14
CA SER A 46 3.73 -17.91 10.52
C SER A 46 4.91 -17.51 11.40
N GLU A 47 4.70 -17.30 12.69
CA GLU A 47 5.77 -16.89 13.62
C GLU A 47 6.92 -17.90 13.71
N PRO A 48 6.69 -19.21 13.99
CA PRO A 48 7.77 -20.19 14.02
C PRO A 48 8.43 -20.39 12.65
N LEU A 49 7.70 -20.30 11.54
CA LEU A 49 8.25 -20.41 10.19
C LEU A 49 9.15 -19.22 9.85
N ILE A 50 8.70 -17.99 10.14
CA ILE A 50 9.49 -16.77 9.98
C ILE A 50 10.76 -16.83 10.86
N ALA A 51 10.63 -17.26 12.11
CA ALA A 51 11.75 -17.39 13.02
C ALA A 51 12.78 -18.42 12.53
N ALA A 52 12.33 -19.59 12.03
CA ALA A 52 13.19 -20.63 11.48
C ALA A 52 13.93 -20.18 10.21
N LEU A 53 13.22 -19.58 9.27
CA LEU A 53 13.83 -19.02 8.04
C LEU A 53 14.84 -17.91 8.37
N ARG A 54 14.52 -17.03 9.32
CA ARG A 54 15.45 -16.01 9.80
C ARG A 54 16.70 -16.60 10.46
N ALA A 55 16.56 -17.66 11.27
CA ALA A 55 17.67 -18.32 11.92
C ALA A 55 18.59 -18.99 10.89
N GLU A 56 18.04 -19.63 9.89
CA GLU A 56 18.80 -20.28 8.82
C GLU A 56 19.63 -19.26 8.03
N PHE A 57 19.03 -18.14 7.63
CA PHE A 57 19.77 -17.08 6.90
C PHE A 57 20.82 -16.40 7.78
N ARG A 58 20.67 -16.39 9.11
CA ARG A 58 21.71 -15.94 10.03
C ARG A 58 22.90 -16.90 10.07
N ASN A 59 22.62 -18.20 10.12
CA ASN A 59 23.66 -19.24 10.29
C ASN A 59 24.47 -19.51 9.01
N THR A 60 23.92 -19.25 7.83
CA THR A 60 24.60 -19.49 6.55
C THR A 60 25.64 -18.44 6.18
N GLY A 61 25.99 -17.53 7.08
CA GLY A 61 26.96 -16.45 6.80
C GLY A 61 26.51 -15.46 5.73
N GLN A 62 25.31 -15.64 5.18
CA GLN A 62 24.69 -14.73 4.22
C GLN A 62 23.98 -13.54 4.91
N ASN A 63 24.53 -13.12 6.05
CA ASN A 63 24.13 -11.92 6.79
C ASN A 63 24.29 -10.62 5.99
N HIS A 64 24.77 -10.69 4.74
CA HIS A 64 24.87 -9.54 3.85
C HIS A 64 23.53 -8.83 3.56
N TYR A 65 22.39 -9.42 3.95
CA TYR A 65 21.05 -8.82 3.72
C TYR A 65 20.47 -8.05 4.91
N ARG A 66 21.04 -8.18 6.12
CA ARG A 66 20.65 -7.35 7.29
C ARG A 66 21.70 -6.37 7.75
N VAL A 67 22.96 -6.60 7.41
CA VAL A 67 24.01 -5.63 7.64
C VAL A 67 24.00 -4.67 6.47
N GLY A 68 23.43 -3.53 6.72
CA GLY A 68 23.55 -2.29 6.00
C GLY A 68 23.88 -2.34 4.51
N ASN A 69 22.88 -2.57 3.69
CA ASN A 69 23.02 -2.32 2.26
C ASN A 69 23.03 -0.80 2.03
N PRO A 70 24.05 -0.21 1.38
CA PRO A 70 24.10 1.20 1.04
C PRO A 70 22.85 1.73 0.36
N SER A 71 22.20 0.94 -0.52
CA SER A 71 20.93 1.32 -1.16
C SER A 71 19.80 1.53 -0.15
N ARG A 72 19.78 0.77 0.96
CA ARG A 72 18.78 0.95 2.01
C ARG A 72 18.92 2.31 2.70
N TYR A 73 20.14 2.74 3.00
CA TYR A 73 20.38 4.07 3.57
C TYR A 73 20.06 5.17 2.56
N PHE A 74 20.34 4.94 1.29
CA PHE A 74 19.99 5.87 0.22
C PHE A 74 18.46 6.07 0.12
N PHE A 75 17.66 5.00 0.19
CA PHE A 75 16.21 5.10 0.06
C PHE A 75 15.47 5.30 1.41
N GLN A 76 16.16 5.22 2.54
CA GLN A 76 15.55 5.35 3.87
C GLN A 76 14.66 6.59 4.04
N PRO A 77 15.03 7.79 3.55
CA PRO A 77 14.17 8.97 3.68
C PRO A 77 12.81 8.84 3.00
N LEU A 78 12.71 7.99 1.96
CA LEU A 78 11.47 7.79 1.20
C LEU A 78 10.45 6.90 1.91
N GLU A 79 10.83 6.16 2.98
CA GLU A 79 9.93 5.24 3.68
C GLU A 79 8.54 5.81 3.99
N PRO A 80 8.41 7.09 4.40
CA PRO A 80 7.09 7.68 4.63
C PRO A 80 6.18 7.76 3.41
N VAL A 81 6.73 7.70 2.20
CA VAL A 81 5.99 7.85 0.94
C VAL A 81 6.02 6.59 0.05
N LEU A 82 6.72 5.54 0.49
CA LEU A 82 6.77 4.27 -0.24
C LEU A 82 5.49 3.48 -0.05
N VAL A 83 4.94 2.98 -1.14
CA VAL A 83 3.77 2.09 -1.19
C VAL A 83 4.08 0.87 -2.04
N ASP A 84 3.32 -0.22 -1.87
CA ASP A 84 3.54 -1.42 -2.67
C ASP A 84 3.14 -1.18 -4.14
N ARG A 85 2.06 -0.45 -4.35
CA ARG A 85 1.59 -0.02 -5.67
C ARG A 85 1.29 1.48 -5.64
N ALA A 86 2.04 2.27 -6.40
CA ALA A 86 1.79 3.69 -6.55
C ALA A 86 0.82 3.94 -7.72
N PRO A 87 -0.10 4.90 -7.59
CA PRO A 87 -0.94 5.32 -8.69
C PRO A 87 -0.09 5.97 -9.79
N GLU A 88 -0.43 5.73 -11.05
CA GLU A 88 0.30 6.23 -12.22
C GLU A 88 0.17 7.75 -12.44
N ARG A 89 -0.24 8.50 -11.44
CA ARG A 89 -0.43 9.95 -11.51
C ARG A 89 0.87 10.68 -11.17
N ALA A 90 1.31 11.55 -12.07
CA ALA A 90 2.52 12.36 -11.89
C ALA A 90 2.47 13.24 -10.61
N ASN A 91 1.28 13.66 -10.19
CA ASN A 91 1.07 14.51 -9.00
C ASN A 91 0.86 13.72 -7.71
N SER A 92 0.91 12.39 -7.74
CA SER A 92 0.85 11.57 -6.54
C SER A 92 2.12 11.76 -5.70
N GLY A 93 1.96 11.85 -4.38
CA GLY A 93 3.08 11.87 -3.43
C GLY A 93 3.59 10.48 -3.06
N GLN A 94 3.14 9.44 -3.75
CA GLN A 94 3.44 8.04 -3.50
C GLN A 94 4.46 7.50 -4.51
N ILE A 95 5.36 6.64 -4.05
CA ILE A 95 6.40 6.00 -4.86
C ILE A 95 6.31 4.50 -4.66
N ALA A 96 6.29 3.72 -5.75
CA ALA A 96 6.22 2.27 -5.66
C ALA A 96 7.55 1.69 -5.17
N ARG A 97 7.49 0.78 -4.19
CA ARG A 97 8.68 0.04 -3.72
C ARG A 97 9.37 -0.74 -4.84
N GLY A 98 8.58 -1.27 -5.78
CA GLY A 98 9.09 -1.99 -6.94
C GLY A 98 9.97 -1.16 -7.87
N SER A 99 9.81 0.17 -7.86
CA SER A 99 10.61 1.09 -8.69
C SER A 99 12.02 1.33 -8.12
N LEU A 100 12.28 1.04 -6.84
CA LEU A 100 13.55 1.39 -6.19
C LEU A 100 14.74 0.61 -6.75
N ALA A 101 14.60 -0.70 -6.99
CA ALA A 101 15.68 -1.53 -7.52
C ALA A 101 16.09 -1.13 -8.95
N PRO A 102 15.17 -0.97 -9.92
CA PRO A 102 15.49 -0.44 -11.25
C PRO A 102 16.16 0.94 -11.21
N ILE A 103 15.65 1.85 -10.36
CA ILE A 103 16.26 3.19 -10.20
C ILE A 103 17.67 3.08 -9.64
N TRP A 104 17.90 2.22 -8.66
CA TRP A 104 19.22 1.99 -8.09
C TRP A 104 20.19 1.49 -9.16
N SER A 105 19.83 0.46 -9.93
CA SER A 105 20.68 -0.06 -11.00
C SER A 105 20.99 1.01 -12.05
N LEU A 106 19.99 1.79 -12.48
CA LEU A 106 20.22 2.88 -13.42
C LEU A 106 21.26 3.89 -12.89
N VAL A 107 21.09 4.33 -11.65
CA VAL A 107 21.98 5.32 -11.03
C VAL A 107 23.40 4.78 -10.87
N THR A 108 23.54 3.55 -10.39
CA THR A 108 24.85 2.98 -10.01
C THR A 108 25.60 2.33 -11.16
N GLU A 109 24.89 1.78 -12.16
CA GLU A 109 25.51 1.02 -13.24
C GLU A 109 25.64 1.80 -14.53
N GLN A 110 24.78 2.83 -14.76
CA GLN A 110 24.79 3.60 -15.99
C GLN A 110 25.16 5.07 -15.79
N LEU A 111 24.43 5.80 -14.93
CA LEU A 111 24.52 7.24 -14.92
C LEU A 111 25.67 7.80 -14.06
N LEU A 112 25.89 7.25 -12.88
CA LEU A 112 26.83 7.80 -11.89
C LEU A 112 27.80 6.74 -11.36
N ARG A 113 28.29 5.86 -12.24
CA ARG A 113 29.11 4.68 -11.87
C ARG A 113 30.24 4.97 -10.89
N SER A 114 31.08 5.95 -11.19
CA SER A 114 32.24 6.26 -10.33
C SER A 114 31.80 6.75 -8.96
N MET A 115 30.90 7.75 -8.91
CA MET A 115 30.41 8.30 -7.65
C MET A 115 29.63 7.28 -6.81
N ALA A 116 28.92 6.37 -7.47
CA ALA A 116 28.20 5.30 -6.79
C ALA A 116 29.16 4.24 -6.24
N ALA A 117 30.19 3.87 -6.98
CA ALA A 117 31.21 2.93 -6.52
C ALA A 117 31.92 3.45 -5.25
N ASP A 118 32.30 4.71 -5.23
CA ASP A 118 32.92 5.35 -4.07
C ASP A 118 31.96 5.34 -2.86
N TYR A 119 30.71 5.78 -3.07
CA TYR A 119 29.68 5.74 -2.02
C TYR A 119 29.43 4.32 -1.49
N ILE A 120 29.29 3.32 -2.37
CA ILE A 120 29.04 1.94 -1.96
C ILE A 120 30.20 1.38 -1.14
N ALA A 121 31.44 1.62 -1.58
CA ALA A 121 32.63 1.13 -0.87
C ALA A 121 32.74 1.73 0.54
N GLU A 122 32.66 3.06 0.65
CA GLU A 122 32.75 3.77 1.91
C GLU A 122 31.57 3.45 2.84
N ALA A 123 30.33 3.52 2.32
CA ALA A 123 29.14 3.21 3.11
C ALA A 123 29.15 1.77 3.63
N THR A 124 29.61 0.79 2.84
CA THR A 124 29.71 -0.61 3.28
C THR A 124 30.66 -0.73 4.47
N HIS A 125 31.78 -0.01 4.46
CA HIS A 125 32.73 -0.02 5.57
C HIS A 125 32.13 0.57 6.85
N VAL A 126 31.54 1.75 6.75
CA VAL A 126 30.91 2.48 7.88
C VAL A 126 29.73 1.68 8.48
N ILE A 127 28.94 1.07 7.62
CA ILE A 127 27.83 0.21 8.03
C ILE A 127 28.31 -1.04 8.76
N SER A 128 29.39 -1.66 8.28
CA SER A 128 29.99 -2.84 8.92
C SER A 128 30.55 -2.52 10.30
N ALA A 129 30.95 -1.26 10.53
CA ALA A 129 31.38 -0.74 11.82
C ALA A 129 30.22 -0.28 12.73
N ASP A 130 28.95 -0.52 12.33
CA ASP A 130 27.72 -0.08 13.02
C ASP A 130 27.59 1.44 13.25
N GLN A 131 28.25 2.22 12.42
CA GLN A 131 28.22 3.70 12.49
C GLN A 131 27.02 4.27 11.70
N GLN A 132 25.82 3.98 12.16
CA GLN A 132 24.57 4.31 11.45
C GLN A 132 24.39 5.81 11.17
N GLY A 133 24.86 6.68 12.07
CA GLY A 133 24.82 8.15 11.90
C GLY A 133 25.64 8.60 10.70
N GLU A 134 26.85 8.11 10.59
CA GLU A 134 27.79 8.42 9.51
C GLU A 134 27.29 7.85 8.17
N ALA A 135 26.77 6.62 8.18
CA ALA A 135 26.14 6.00 6.99
C ALA A 135 24.96 6.85 6.44
N ARG A 136 24.12 7.41 7.31
CA ARG A 136 23.04 8.33 6.90
C ARG A 136 23.59 9.63 6.32
N GLN A 137 24.64 10.18 6.91
CA GLN A 137 25.27 11.41 6.41
C GLN A 137 25.88 11.20 5.02
N MET A 138 26.57 10.08 4.83
CA MET A 138 27.13 9.69 3.53
C MET A 138 26.02 9.48 2.48
N ALA A 139 24.95 8.78 2.85
CA ALA A 139 23.79 8.60 1.98
C ALA A 139 23.18 9.96 1.57
N ARG A 140 23.03 10.89 2.53
CA ARG A 140 22.51 12.25 2.26
C ARG A 140 23.42 13.03 1.30
N ALA A 141 24.73 12.90 1.44
CA ALA A 141 25.69 13.54 0.53
C ALA A 141 25.60 12.95 -0.89
N PHE A 142 25.44 11.63 -1.01
CA PHE A 142 25.26 10.96 -2.30
C PHE A 142 23.90 11.30 -2.92
N GLN A 143 22.82 11.33 -2.15
CA GLN A 143 21.49 11.77 -2.59
C GLN A 143 21.54 13.16 -3.25
N LYS A 144 22.19 14.14 -2.64
CA LYS A 144 22.36 15.48 -3.21
C LYS A 144 23.06 15.46 -4.57
N LYS A 145 24.13 14.66 -4.71
CA LYS A 145 24.83 14.49 -6.00
C LYS A 145 23.91 13.87 -7.06
N VAL A 146 23.13 12.84 -6.68
CA VAL A 146 22.14 12.20 -7.57
C VAL A 146 21.08 13.20 -8.02
N VAL A 147 20.52 13.98 -7.09
CA VAL A 147 19.47 14.98 -7.40
C VAL A 147 20.01 16.02 -8.38
N ILE A 148 21.20 16.58 -8.15
CA ILE A 148 21.79 17.58 -9.04
C ILE A 148 22.05 17.00 -10.43
N SER A 149 22.68 15.83 -10.50
CA SER A 149 23.05 15.23 -11.77
C SER A 149 21.82 14.82 -12.61
N LEU A 150 20.84 14.18 -11.98
CA LEU A 150 19.63 13.73 -12.68
C LEU A 150 18.70 14.88 -13.05
N ASN A 151 18.56 15.89 -12.21
CA ASN A 151 17.77 17.09 -12.58
C ASN A 151 18.42 17.83 -13.77
N GLY A 152 19.77 17.84 -13.85
CA GLY A 152 20.48 18.34 -15.02
C GLY A 152 20.16 17.57 -16.31
N LEU A 153 20.15 16.25 -16.25
CA LEU A 153 19.79 15.39 -17.38
C LEU A 153 18.30 15.54 -17.76
N LEU A 154 17.41 15.54 -16.78
CA LEU A 154 15.96 15.65 -16.99
C LEU A 154 15.52 17.05 -17.45
N GLY A 155 16.39 18.05 -17.37
CA GLY A 155 16.13 19.40 -17.84
C GLY A 155 16.04 19.52 -19.37
N SER A 156 16.50 18.51 -20.12
CA SER A 156 16.38 18.46 -21.58
C SER A 156 15.49 17.29 -22.03
N ALA A 157 14.83 17.45 -23.18
CA ALA A 157 13.99 16.37 -23.74
C ALA A 157 14.83 15.14 -24.11
N GLU A 158 16.02 15.35 -24.67
CA GLU A 158 16.95 14.28 -25.02
C GLU A 158 17.46 13.53 -23.78
N GLY A 159 17.89 14.26 -22.75
CA GLY A 159 18.31 13.65 -21.50
C GLY A 159 17.19 12.89 -20.79
N ALA A 160 15.97 13.42 -20.80
CA ALA A 160 14.80 12.72 -20.26
C ALA A 160 14.47 11.43 -21.02
N ALA A 161 14.60 11.45 -22.36
CA ALA A 161 14.46 10.25 -23.19
C ALA A 161 15.54 9.23 -22.87
N GLY A 162 16.81 9.64 -22.80
CA GLY A 162 17.94 8.76 -22.45
C GLY A 162 17.80 8.11 -21.07
N VAL A 163 17.32 8.85 -20.06
CA VAL A 163 17.04 8.30 -18.72
C VAL A 163 15.89 7.30 -18.78
N ARG A 164 14.84 7.57 -19.54
CA ARG A 164 13.72 6.64 -19.72
C ARG A 164 14.15 5.35 -20.40
N ASP A 165 14.91 5.46 -21.49
CA ASP A 165 15.41 4.31 -22.23
C ASP A 165 16.38 3.48 -21.36
N GLY A 166 17.23 4.15 -20.57
CA GLY A 166 18.08 3.49 -19.59
C GLY A 166 17.30 2.69 -18.53
N LEU A 167 16.17 3.22 -18.05
CA LEU A 167 15.29 2.49 -17.13
C LEU A 167 14.67 1.24 -17.75
N MET A 168 14.33 1.28 -19.04
CA MET A 168 13.74 0.14 -19.74
C MET A 168 14.67 -1.08 -19.81
N ALA A 169 15.97 -0.91 -19.59
CA ALA A 169 16.91 -2.03 -19.44
C ALA A 169 16.71 -2.83 -18.14
N TYR A 170 16.11 -2.24 -17.12
CA TYR A 170 15.94 -2.83 -15.79
C TYR A 170 14.48 -3.14 -15.44
N THR A 171 13.52 -2.55 -16.14
CA THR A 171 12.09 -2.73 -15.86
C THR A 171 11.24 -2.52 -17.11
N SER A 172 10.15 -3.27 -17.20
CA SER A 172 9.10 -3.04 -18.21
C SER A 172 8.05 -2.02 -17.77
N SER A 173 8.11 -1.54 -16.52
CA SER A 173 7.13 -0.61 -15.99
C SER A 173 7.44 0.83 -16.38
N HIS A 174 6.56 1.43 -17.17
CA HIS A 174 6.66 2.85 -17.52
C HIS A 174 6.48 3.79 -16.31
N ALA A 175 5.77 3.34 -15.27
CA ALA A 175 5.55 4.11 -14.05
C ALA A 175 6.87 4.40 -13.30
N THR A 176 7.91 3.58 -13.45
CA THR A 176 9.21 3.75 -12.78
C THR A 176 9.88 5.08 -13.14
N PHE A 177 9.68 5.61 -14.34
CA PHE A 177 10.21 6.91 -14.72
C PHE A 177 9.55 8.06 -13.94
N GLU A 178 8.23 8.00 -13.74
CA GLU A 178 7.52 9.00 -12.92
C GLU A 178 7.90 8.85 -11.43
N ASP A 179 8.09 7.63 -10.96
CA ASP A 179 8.58 7.38 -9.60
C ASP A 179 10.00 7.92 -9.37
N LEU A 180 10.88 7.82 -10.37
CA LEU A 180 12.19 8.49 -10.34
C LEU A 180 12.04 10.01 -10.19
N ARG A 181 11.16 10.63 -10.97
CA ARG A 181 10.90 12.09 -10.87
C ARG A 181 10.35 12.49 -9.50
N LYS A 182 9.43 11.68 -8.94
CA LYS A 182 8.90 11.89 -7.59
C LYS A 182 10.00 11.75 -6.55
N MET A 183 10.85 10.71 -6.67
CA MET A 183 11.99 10.51 -5.78
C MET A 183 12.93 11.70 -5.76
N LEU A 184 13.30 12.22 -6.93
CA LEU A 184 14.20 13.38 -7.02
C LEU A 184 13.57 14.63 -6.37
N ARG A 185 12.28 14.89 -6.61
CA ARG A 185 11.55 15.98 -5.95
C ARG A 185 11.51 15.79 -4.43
N TYR A 186 11.22 14.58 -3.95
CA TYR A 186 11.20 14.30 -2.51
C TYR A 186 12.57 14.56 -1.87
N LEU A 187 13.64 14.02 -2.47
CA LEU A 187 15.01 14.17 -1.95
C LEU A 187 15.47 15.63 -1.98
N ASP A 188 15.04 16.43 -2.96
CA ASP A 188 15.30 17.88 -3.01
C ASP A 188 14.62 18.64 -1.86
N MET A 189 13.46 18.18 -1.40
CA MET A 189 12.68 18.76 -0.30
C MET A 189 12.77 17.96 1.00
N GLN A 190 13.74 17.06 1.11
CA GLN A 190 13.82 16.10 2.20
C GLN A 190 13.77 16.77 3.58
N GLN A 191 14.51 17.87 3.78
CA GLN A 191 14.59 18.52 5.09
C GLN A 191 13.23 19.11 5.52
N GLU A 192 12.52 19.75 4.60
CA GLU A 192 11.20 20.32 4.86
C GLU A 192 10.19 19.22 5.20
N LEU A 193 10.22 18.11 4.46
CA LEU A 193 9.33 16.97 4.69
C LEU A 193 9.67 16.22 5.98
N GLU A 194 10.95 16.07 6.33
CA GLU A 194 11.38 15.52 7.62
C GLU A 194 10.89 16.40 8.78
N ASN A 195 11.06 17.73 8.69
CA ASN A 195 10.57 18.68 9.70
C ASN A 195 9.04 18.62 9.86
N PHE A 196 8.33 18.55 8.72
CA PHE A 196 6.87 18.36 8.72
C PHE A 196 6.50 17.04 9.41
N ALA A 197 7.15 15.95 9.04
CA ALA A 197 6.89 14.64 9.64
C ALA A 197 7.17 14.62 11.15
N HIS A 198 8.22 15.28 11.62
CA HIS A 198 8.51 15.36 13.07
C HIS A 198 7.49 16.21 13.85
N ALA A 199 6.90 17.22 13.23
CA ALA A 199 5.87 18.07 13.86
C ALA A 199 4.51 17.37 14.00
N LEU A 200 4.27 16.32 13.21
CA LEU A 200 3.04 15.52 13.29
C LEU A 200 3.12 14.48 14.42
N PRO A 201 1.99 14.13 15.06
CA PRO A 201 1.94 12.98 15.97
C PRO A 201 2.26 11.69 15.20
N PRO A 202 2.85 10.68 15.86
CA PRO A 202 3.19 9.41 15.21
C PRO A 202 1.96 8.65 14.72
N LYS A 203 0.81 8.84 15.34
CA LYS A 203 -0.49 8.25 15.01
C LYS A 203 -1.58 9.30 15.20
N ILE A 204 -2.53 9.36 14.27
CA ILE A 204 -3.67 10.27 14.28
C ILE A 204 -4.93 9.41 14.32
N THR A 205 -5.57 9.36 15.51
CA THR A 205 -6.77 8.53 15.71
C THR A 205 -8.00 9.17 15.09
N ARG A 206 -8.09 10.52 15.18
CA ARG A 206 -9.15 11.33 14.57
C ARG A 206 -8.60 12.65 14.04
N LEU A 207 -9.04 13.00 12.84
CA LEU A 207 -8.64 14.25 12.17
C LEU A 207 -9.79 15.27 12.23
N GLU A 208 -10.06 15.77 13.43
CA GLU A 208 -11.10 16.76 13.71
C GLU A 208 -10.65 17.80 14.74
N GLY A 209 -11.29 18.95 14.78
CA GLY A 209 -11.03 20.03 15.73
C GLY A 209 -9.55 20.44 15.78
N ALA A 210 -8.97 20.53 16.96
CA ALA A 210 -7.59 20.96 17.16
C ALA A 210 -6.54 20.09 16.43
N SER A 211 -6.83 18.80 16.21
CA SER A 211 -5.95 17.92 15.44
C SER A 211 -5.94 18.32 13.96
N LEU A 212 -7.10 18.59 13.38
CA LEU A 212 -7.25 19.06 12.01
C LEU A 212 -6.59 20.45 11.83
N ASP A 213 -6.87 21.39 12.75
CA ASP A 213 -6.29 22.74 12.69
C ASP A 213 -4.76 22.69 12.72
N LYS A 214 -4.18 21.84 13.57
CA LYS A 214 -2.73 21.65 13.62
C LYS A 214 -2.18 21.11 12.30
N VAL A 215 -2.81 20.09 11.72
CA VAL A 215 -2.36 19.48 10.45
C VAL A 215 -2.50 20.49 9.31
N LEU A 216 -3.62 21.23 9.22
CA LEU A 216 -3.84 22.29 8.23
C LEU A 216 -2.83 23.43 8.39
N GLY A 217 -2.50 23.83 9.61
CA GLY A 217 -1.46 24.84 9.87
C GLY A 217 -0.09 24.39 9.37
N LEU A 218 0.31 23.15 9.63
CA LEU A 218 1.57 22.58 9.15
C LEU A 218 1.60 22.46 7.62
N LEU A 219 0.51 22.01 7.00
CA LEU A 219 0.38 21.91 5.54
C LEU A 219 0.42 23.28 4.88
N SER A 220 -0.24 24.27 5.46
CA SER A 220 -0.23 25.67 4.96
C SER A 220 1.16 26.28 5.06
N ALA A 221 1.88 26.06 6.14
CA ALA A 221 3.26 26.51 6.30
C ALA A 221 4.21 25.85 5.29
N LEU A 222 4.04 24.55 5.05
CA LEU A 222 4.81 23.81 4.04
C LEU A 222 4.49 24.30 2.63
N LYS A 223 3.19 24.43 2.29
CA LYS A 223 2.72 24.94 1.01
C LYS A 223 3.26 26.34 0.69
N ALA A 224 3.33 27.23 1.68
CA ALA A 224 3.88 28.58 1.49
C ALA A 224 5.36 28.57 1.10
N LYS A 225 6.12 27.56 1.50
CA LYS A 225 7.53 27.37 1.13
C LYS A 225 7.69 26.61 -0.17
N ARG A 226 7.01 25.49 -0.29
CA ARG A 226 7.14 24.52 -1.39
C ARG A 226 5.78 23.87 -1.68
N VAL A 227 5.07 24.38 -2.67
CA VAL A 227 3.74 23.85 -3.05
C VAL A 227 3.81 22.42 -3.57
N ASP A 228 4.92 22.05 -4.20
CA ASP A 228 5.23 20.72 -4.72
C ASP A 228 5.52 19.68 -3.64
N ALA A 229 5.67 20.10 -2.38
CA ALA A 229 5.81 19.20 -1.23
C ALA A 229 4.44 18.69 -0.71
N VAL A 230 3.33 19.35 -1.04
CA VAL A 230 1.99 19.02 -0.52
C VAL A 230 1.58 17.57 -0.80
N PRO A 231 1.76 17.00 -2.01
CA PRO A 231 1.41 15.61 -2.28
C PRO A 231 2.13 14.61 -1.36
N PHE A 232 3.42 14.83 -1.11
CA PHE A 232 4.21 14.00 -0.20
C PHE A 232 3.77 14.16 1.25
N ALA A 233 3.49 15.39 1.67
CA ALA A 233 2.99 15.68 3.01
C ALA A 233 1.64 15.01 3.27
N LEU A 234 0.72 15.04 2.30
CA LEU A 234 -0.56 14.34 2.40
C LEU A 234 -0.37 12.82 2.50
N THR A 235 0.59 12.25 1.78
CA THR A 235 0.94 10.82 1.91
C THR A 235 1.47 10.50 3.30
N ILE A 236 2.29 11.36 3.89
CA ILE A 236 2.80 11.21 5.26
C ILE A 236 1.65 11.27 6.28
N VAL A 237 0.71 12.20 6.10
CA VAL A 237 -0.49 12.30 6.96
C VAL A 237 -1.35 11.04 6.82
N ALA A 238 -1.66 10.62 5.59
CA ALA A 238 -2.49 9.44 5.31
C ALA A 238 -1.96 8.17 6.00
N LYS A 239 -0.63 7.97 6.03
CA LYS A 239 -0.01 6.83 6.72
C LYS A 239 -0.09 6.87 8.24
N ARG A 240 -0.38 8.03 8.82
CA ARG A 240 -0.53 8.20 10.27
C ARG A 240 -1.98 8.17 10.72
N LEU A 241 -2.91 8.30 9.79
CA LEU A 241 -4.34 8.20 10.07
C LEU A 241 -4.73 6.74 10.36
N GLU A 242 -5.48 6.50 11.43
CA GLU A 242 -6.16 5.23 11.67
C GLU A 242 -7.28 5.01 10.66
N THR A 243 -7.94 6.09 10.28
CA THR A 243 -9.07 6.14 9.38
C THR A 243 -8.68 6.93 8.11
N PRO A 244 -8.15 6.27 7.07
CA PRO A 244 -7.53 6.96 5.93
C PRO A 244 -8.44 7.91 5.15
N TRP A 245 -9.77 7.68 5.13
CA TRP A 245 -10.73 8.59 4.46
C TRP A 245 -10.95 9.91 5.22
N GLU A 246 -10.54 10.03 6.50
CA GLU A 246 -10.52 11.32 7.20
C GLU A 246 -9.59 12.35 6.52
N LEU A 247 -8.74 11.91 5.58
CA LEU A 247 -7.96 12.80 4.73
C LEU A 247 -8.85 13.79 3.95
N LEU A 248 -10.14 13.46 3.70
CA LEU A 248 -11.11 14.35 3.08
C LEU A 248 -11.30 15.66 3.86
N SER A 249 -11.22 15.60 5.20
CA SER A 249 -11.33 16.78 6.06
C SER A 249 -10.24 17.84 5.74
N ILE A 250 -9.08 17.41 5.23
CA ILE A 250 -8.04 18.34 4.77
C ILE A 250 -8.44 19.03 3.47
N ALA A 251 -9.12 18.32 2.57
CA ALA A 251 -9.57 18.86 1.31
C ALA A 251 -10.74 19.84 1.49
N THR A 252 -11.65 19.54 2.41
CA THR A 252 -12.87 20.31 2.68
C THR A 252 -12.67 21.42 3.71
N GLY A 253 -11.75 21.27 4.68
CA GLY A 253 -11.54 22.23 5.75
C GLY A 253 -11.21 23.67 5.29
N PRO A 254 -10.38 23.89 4.25
CA PRO A 254 -10.12 25.21 3.71
C PRO A 254 -11.19 25.72 2.75
N ALA A 255 -12.13 24.88 2.31
CA ALA A 255 -13.20 25.25 1.42
C ALA A 255 -14.38 25.84 2.22
N GLU A 256 -14.85 27.02 1.85
CA GLU A 256 -16.03 27.64 2.46
C GLU A 256 -17.32 26.84 2.18
N ASP A 257 -17.32 26.09 1.09
CA ASP A 257 -18.37 25.15 0.71
C ASP A 257 -17.75 23.79 0.33
N ARG A 258 -18.56 22.74 0.32
CA ARG A 258 -18.16 21.36 -0.04
C ARG A 258 -18.15 21.13 -1.55
N SER A 259 -18.07 22.17 -2.35
CA SER A 259 -18.12 22.10 -3.80
C SER A 259 -16.90 21.39 -4.37
N ALA A 260 -17.13 20.34 -5.14
CA ALA A 260 -16.06 19.60 -5.82
C ALA A 260 -15.20 20.52 -6.72
N ALA A 261 -15.79 21.51 -7.37
CA ALA A 261 -15.07 22.44 -8.23
C ALA A 261 -14.05 23.29 -7.45
N ARG A 262 -14.42 23.79 -6.26
CA ARG A 262 -13.51 24.56 -5.40
C ARG A 262 -12.39 23.68 -4.82
N ILE A 263 -12.75 22.48 -4.37
CA ILE A 263 -11.76 21.51 -3.86
C ILE A 263 -10.78 21.16 -4.97
N ALA A 264 -11.26 20.91 -6.20
CA ALA A 264 -10.42 20.56 -7.36
C ALA A 264 -9.43 21.68 -7.73
N ALA A 265 -9.77 22.94 -7.50
CA ALA A 265 -8.89 24.09 -7.70
C ALA A 265 -7.83 24.24 -6.59
N SER A 266 -7.95 23.52 -5.48
CA SER A 266 -7.04 23.61 -4.34
C SER A 266 -5.85 22.63 -4.48
N PRO A 267 -4.70 22.92 -3.88
CA PRO A 267 -3.59 21.98 -3.81
C PRO A 267 -3.91 20.70 -3.01
N PHE A 268 -5.00 20.70 -2.24
CA PHE A 268 -5.45 19.58 -1.44
C PHE A 268 -6.40 18.62 -2.18
N ALA A 269 -6.75 18.93 -3.44
CA ALA A 269 -7.52 18.05 -4.33
C ALA A 269 -6.98 16.62 -4.38
N ILE A 270 -5.66 16.47 -4.23
CA ILE A 270 -4.97 15.17 -4.20
C ILE A 270 -5.50 14.29 -3.06
N ALA A 271 -5.93 14.86 -1.93
CA ALA A 271 -6.49 14.08 -0.82
C ALA A 271 -7.73 13.29 -1.26
N VAL A 272 -8.61 13.90 -2.07
CA VAL A 272 -9.78 13.20 -2.63
C VAL A 272 -9.36 12.04 -3.53
N SER A 273 -8.39 12.29 -4.42
CA SER A 273 -7.86 11.25 -5.29
C SER A 273 -7.20 10.10 -4.50
N MET A 274 -6.48 10.42 -3.42
CA MET A 274 -5.89 9.41 -2.54
C MET A 274 -6.94 8.54 -1.84
N VAL A 275 -8.09 9.12 -1.49
CA VAL A 275 -9.20 8.36 -0.89
C VAL A 275 -9.89 7.47 -1.94
N LEU A 276 -10.04 7.94 -3.18
CA LEU A 276 -10.52 7.12 -4.29
C LEU A 276 -9.58 5.96 -4.61
N ASP A 277 -8.25 6.20 -4.59
CA ASP A 277 -7.24 5.15 -4.80
C ASP A 277 -7.34 4.03 -3.75
N GLN A 278 -7.80 4.33 -2.53
CA GLN A 278 -8.03 3.31 -1.51
C GLN A 278 -9.12 2.31 -1.90
N ILE A 279 -10.16 2.75 -2.62
CA ILE A 279 -11.21 1.84 -3.12
C ILE A 279 -10.58 0.85 -4.11
N GLU A 280 -9.70 1.31 -5.01
CA GLU A 280 -8.99 0.44 -5.96
C GLU A 280 -8.08 -0.56 -5.23
N GLU A 281 -7.34 -0.11 -4.22
CA GLU A 281 -6.51 -0.99 -3.39
C GLU A 281 -7.36 -2.05 -2.65
N LYS A 282 -8.46 -1.62 -2.03
CA LYS A 282 -9.40 -2.51 -1.36
C LYS A 282 -10.06 -3.50 -2.32
N HIS A 283 -10.36 -3.11 -3.55
CA HIS A 283 -10.86 -4.02 -4.58
C HIS A 283 -9.89 -5.18 -4.83
N LEU A 284 -8.59 -4.91 -4.96
CA LEU A 284 -7.59 -5.97 -5.15
C LEU A 284 -7.50 -6.91 -3.94
N LEU A 285 -7.55 -6.35 -2.72
CA LEU A 285 -7.57 -7.14 -1.49
C LEU A 285 -8.85 -7.97 -1.36
N LEU A 286 -9.99 -7.42 -1.80
CA LEU A 286 -11.26 -8.12 -1.84
C LEU A 286 -11.20 -9.33 -2.77
N LEU A 287 -10.71 -9.16 -4.00
CA LEU A 287 -10.50 -10.27 -4.94
C LEU A 287 -9.61 -11.36 -4.34
N PHE A 288 -8.52 -10.95 -3.69
CA PHE A 288 -7.63 -11.91 -3.01
C PHE A 288 -8.37 -12.65 -1.88
N ALA A 289 -9.14 -11.95 -1.05
CA ALA A 289 -9.88 -12.55 0.06
C ALA A 289 -10.96 -13.53 -0.45
N LEU A 290 -11.69 -13.17 -1.50
CA LEU A 290 -12.73 -14.01 -2.11
C LEU A 290 -12.11 -15.28 -2.71
N ARG A 291 -11.06 -15.16 -3.53
CA ARG A 291 -10.37 -16.29 -4.18
C ARG A 291 -9.69 -17.25 -3.20
N ASN A 292 -9.33 -16.77 -2.03
CA ASN A 292 -8.72 -17.58 -0.97
C ASN A 292 -9.74 -18.02 0.09
N TYR A 293 -11.04 -17.93 -0.20
CA TYR A 293 -12.12 -18.35 0.69
C TYR A 293 -12.02 -17.75 2.11
N ARG A 294 -11.76 -16.42 2.20
CA ARG A 294 -11.70 -15.67 3.46
C ARG A 294 -12.92 -14.76 3.63
N PRO A 295 -14.11 -15.29 3.93
CA PRO A 295 -15.36 -14.53 3.90
C PRO A 295 -15.40 -13.41 4.96
N VAL A 296 -14.83 -13.65 6.14
CA VAL A 296 -14.77 -12.62 7.20
C VAL A 296 -13.96 -11.42 6.73
N ARG A 297 -12.77 -11.68 6.13
CA ARG A 297 -11.92 -10.62 5.61
C ARG A 297 -12.55 -9.91 4.42
N ALA A 298 -13.16 -10.64 3.50
CA ALA A 298 -13.89 -10.06 2.38
C ALA A 298 -14.98 -9.10 2.86
N ARG A 299 -15.76 -9.50 3.86
CA ARG A 299 -16.79 -8.68 4.47
C ARG A 299 -16.24 -7.40 5.11
N GLU A 300 -15.14 -7.50 5.85
CA GLU A 300 -14.48 -6.32 6.45
C GLU A 300 -14.06 -5.32 5.37
N ILE A 301 -13.44 -5.83 4.29
CA ILE A 301 -13.00 -5.00 3.16
C ILE A 301 -14.21 -4.32 2.49
N VAL A 302 -15.28 -5.05 2.24
CA VAL A 302 -16.52 -4.49 1.66
C VAL A 302 -17.08 -3.39 2.57
N ALA A 303 -17.14 -3.62 3.88
CA ALA A 303 -17.59 -2.62 4.84
C ALA A 303 -16.70 -1.36 4.84
N GLU A 304 -15.38 -1.52 4.68
CA GLU A 304 -14.46 -0.38 4.55
C GLU A 304 -14.70 0.39 3.25
N VAL A 305 -14.90 -0.29 2.11
CA VAL A 305 -15.23 0.36 0.82
C VAL A 305 -16.49 1.21 0.93
N TYR A 306 -17.53 0.71 1.57
CA TYR A 306 -18.76 1.48 1.80
C TYR A 306 -18.56 2.71 2.67
N ARG A 307 -17.76 2.60 3.72
CA ARG A 307 -17.44 3.76 4.57
C ARG A 307 -16.69 4.83 3.79
N ILE A 308 -15.81 4.42 2.89
CA ILE A 308 -15.10 5.35 2.00
C ILE A 308 -16.08 6.04 1.04
N GLU A 309 -16.97 5.28 0.41
CA GLU A 309 -18.02 5.83 -0.45
C GLU A 309 -18.90 6.83 0.31
N GLU A 310 -19.40 6.43 1.48
CA GLU A 310 -20.23 7.27 2.33
C GLU A 310 -19.53 8.57 2.72
N ALA A 311 -18.25 8.48 3.13
CA ALA A 311 -17.45 9.64 3.47
C ALA A 311 -17.29 10.59 2.27
N LEU A 312 -16.99 10.07 1.08
CA LEU A 312 -16.88 10.87 -0.15
C LEU A 312 -18.19 11.59 -0.48
N ARG A 313 -19.32 10.89 -0.41
CA ARG A 313 -20.65 11.46 -0.73
C ARG A 313 -21.14 12.45 0.34
N THR A 314 -20.70 12.27 1.59
CA THR A 314 -21.11 13.15 2.71
C THR A 314 -20.26 14.40 2.79
N GLU A 315 -18.94 14.26 2.59
CA GLU A 315 -17.98 15.35 2.76
C GLU A 315 -17.88 16.25 1.53
N ILE A 316 -18.23 15.77 0.33
CA ILE A 316 -18.06 16.50 -0.92
C ILE A 316 -19.35 16.48 -1.74
N GLU A 317 -19.72 17.64 -2.28
CA GLU A 317 -20.78 17.73 -3.29
C GLU A 317 -20.28 17.24 -4.65
N LEU A 318 -20.28 15.90 -4.83
CA LEU A 318 -19.70 15.23 -5.99
C LEU A 318 -20.48 15.43 -7.29
N LYS A 319 -21.75 15.83 -7.23
CA LYS A 319 -22.65 15.86 -8.39
C LYS A 319 -22.05 16.64 -9.57
N GLY A 320 -21.95 15.97 -10.71
CA GLY A 320 -21.41 16.56 -11.95
C GLY A 320 -19.90 16.76 -11.95
N SER A 321 -19.17 16.18 -11.04
CA SER A 321 -17.69 16.21 -11.01
C SER A 321 -17.09 14.92 -11.58
N GLY A 322 -15.86 14.99 -12.11
CA GLY A 322 -15.12 13.81 -12.54
C GLY A 322 -14.85 12.81 -11.40
N TRP A 323 -14.85 13.25 -10.15
CA TRP A 323 -14.76 12.36 -9.00
C TRP A 323 -16.03 11.53 -8.78
N ALA A 324 -17.22 12.07 -9.12
CA ALA A 324 -18.45 11.29 -9.09
C ALA A 324 -18.38 10.14 -10.10
N GLU A 325 -17.97 10.44 -11.33
CA GLU A 325 -17.83 9.46 -12.40
C GLU A 325 -16.80 8.38 -12.02
N GLN A 326 -15.65 8.80 -11.50
CA GLN A 326 -14.60 7.87 -11.03
C GLN A 326 -15.09 6.99 -9.87
N LEU A 327 -15.81 7.55 -8.91
CA LEU A 327 -16.38 6.80 -7.79
C LEU A 327 -17.38 5.75 -8.30
N ASP A 328 -18.31 6.14 -9.17
CA ASP A 328 -19.34 5.26 -9.71
C ASP A 328 -18.71 4.13 -10.56
N GLU A 329 -17.63 4.42 -11.31
CA GLU A 329 -16.87 3.41 -12.03
C GLU A 329 -16.18 2.41 -11.07
N LEU A 330 -15.48 2.90 -10.05
CA LEU A 330 -14.83 2.06 -9.05
C LEU A 330 -15.84 1.16 -8.32
N MET A 331 -16.99 1.72 -7.93
CA MET A 331 -18.03 0.95 -7.26
C MET A 331 -18.64 -0.10 -8.19
N THR A 332 -18.77 0.19 -9.48
CA THR A 332 -19.23 -0.78 -10.48
C THR A 332 -18.22 -1.94 -10.62
N VAL A 333 -16.93 -1.64 -10.63
CA VAL A 333 -15.85 -2.65 -10.70
C VAL A 333 -15.86 -3.55 -9.45
N VAL A 334 -15.99 -2.96 -8.25
CA VAL A 334 -16.10 -3.71 -6.99
C VAL A 334 -17.31 -4.64 -7.02
N GLN A 335 -18.47 -4.14 -7.48
CA GLN A 335 -19.71 -4.92 -7.60
C GLN A 335 -19.54 -6.09 -8.56
N ALA A 336 -19.02 -5.83 -9.76
CA ALA A 336 -18.78 -6.86 -10.77
C ALA A 336 -17.83 -7.95 -10.28
N ALA A 337 -16.81 -7.57 -9.50
CA ALA A 337 -15.87 -8.51 -8.89
C ALA A 337 -16.57 -9.44 -7.88
N ILE A 338 -17.44 -8.90 -7.03
CA ILE A 338 -18.24 -9.68 -6.08
C ILE A 338 -19.15 -10.66 -6.82
N ASP A 339 -19.87 -10.17 -7.83
CA ASP A 339 -20.80 -10.99 -8.63
C ASP A 339 -20.08 -12.14 -9.35
N ALA A 340 -18.92 -11.85 -9.95
CA ALA A 340 -18.14 -12.85 -10.65
C ALA A 340 -17.64 -13.95 -9.69
N GLU A 341 -17.10 -13.58 -8.53
CA GLU A 341 -16.57 -14.58 -7.58
C GLU A 341 -17.70 -15.37 -6.89
N ILE A 342 -18.85 -14.75 -6.59
CA ILE A 342 -20.02 -15.46 -6.05
C ILE A 342 -20.53 -16.50 -7.06
N SER A 343 -20.55 -16.17 -8.35
CA SER A 343 -21.00 -17.08 -9.41
C SER A 343 -20.07 -18.29 -9.60
N THR A 344 -18.82 -18.20 -9.16
CA THR A 344 -17.83 -19.29 -9.26
C THR A 344 -17.78 -20.19 -8.01
N ILE A 345 -18.48 -19.83 -6.92
CA ILE A 345 -18.50 -20.64 -5.71
C ILE A 345 -19.19 -21.98 -6.03
N PRO A 346 -18.47 -23.10 -5.89
CA PRO A 346 -19.09 -24.41 -6.07
C PRO A 346 -20.23 -24.59 -5.08
N SER A 347 -21.30 -25.26 -5.49
CA SER A 347 -22.45 -25.62 -4.63
C SER A 347 -22.09 -26.57 -3.47
N ASP A 348 -20.82 -26.72 -3.14
CA ASP A 348 -20.34 -27.53 -2.01
C ASP A 348 -20.67 -26.82 -0.68
N HIS A 349 -21.54 -27.44 0.09
CA HIS A 349 -22.15 -26.92 1.33
C HIS A 349 -21.18 -26.38 2.37
N ARG A 350 -19.94 -26.84 2.41
CA ARG A 350 -18.93 -26.43 3.41
C ARG A 350 -18.49 -24.98 3.29
N HIS A 351 -18.54 -24.40 2.10
CA HIS A 351 -18.15 -23.01 1.87
C HIS A 351 -19.32 -22.05 2.06
N LEU A 352 -20.53 -22.53 1.84
CA LEU A 352 -21.77 -21.73 1.99
C LEU A 352 -22.08 -21.43 3.46
N THR A 353 -21.77 -22.35 4.39
CA THR A 353 -22.01 -22.15 5.82
C THR A 353 -21.25 -20.94 6.37
N HIS A 354 -19.99 -20.72 5.96
CA HIS A 354 -19.20 -19.57 6.40
C HIS A 354 -19.67 -18.23 5.83
N ILE A 355 -20.26 -18.24 4.62
CA ILE A 355 -20.88 -17.03 4.03
C ILE A 355 -22.18 -16.71 4.77
N LEU A 356 -22.93 -17.73 5.16
CA LEU A 356 -24.21 -17.63 5.85
C LEU A 356 -24.10 -17.15 7.31
N GLU A 357 -23.02 -17.48 8.01
CA GLU A 357 -22.75 -17.05 9.38
C GLU A 357 -22.33 -15.57 9.47
N SER A 358 -22.07 -14.92 8.32
CA SER A 358 -21.71 -13.50 8.29
C SER A 358 -22.94 -12.63 8.62
N PRO A 359 -22.91 -11.78 9.66
CA PRO A 359 -24.04 -10.91 9.99
C PRO A 359 -24.41 -10.01 8.80
N ARG A 360 -25.68 -9.85 8.55
CA ARG A 360 -26.23 -9.02 7.47
C ARG A 360 -25.72 -7.60 7.54
N LEU A 361 -25.17 -7.08 6.44
CA LEU A 361 -24.92 -5.65 6.27
C LEU A 361 -26.28 -4.94 6.24
N ARG A 362 -26.46 -3.91 7.07
CA ARG A 362 -27.75 -3.17 7.13
C ARG A 362 -27.98 -2.40 5.82
N PRO A 363 -29.21 -2.36 5.28
CA PRO A 363 -29.50 -1.89 3.91
C PRO A 363 -29.81 -0.38 3.82
N ASP A 364 -29.09 0.50 4.53
CA ASP A 364 -29.52 1.90 4.68
C ASP A 364 -28.96 2.87 3.62
N HIS A 365 -28.15 2.42 2.66
CA HIS A 365 -27.60 3.27 1.59
C HIS A 365 -27.80 2.64 0.21
N SER A 366 -27.93 3.48 -0.86
CA SER A 366 -28.34 3.03 -2.20
C SER A 366 -27.45 1.94 -2.82
N PHE A 367 -26.18 1.93 -2.48
CA PHE A 367 -25.24 0.89 -2.89
C PHE A 367 -25.26 -0.28 -1.90
N SER A 368 -25.31 -0.04 -0.61
CA SER A 368 -25.58 -1.03 0.43
C SER A 368 -26.86 -1.83 0.10
N HIS A 369 -27.87 -1.18 -0.48
CA HIS A 369 -29.08 -1.84 -0.98
C HIS A 369 -28.79 -2.80 -2.15
N LYS A 370 -27.93 -2.43 -3.11
CA LYS A 370 -27.57 -3.29 -4.26
C LYS A 370 -26.75 -4.52 -3.83
N VAL A 371 -25.76 -4.34 -2.95
CA VAL A 371 -24.97 -5.47 -2.42
C VAL A 371 -25.77 -6.25 -1.39
N GLY A 372 -26.58 -5.61 -0.55
CA GLY A 372 -27.55 -6.28 0.29
C GLY A 372 -28.47 -7.17 -0.55
N HIS A 373 -28.94 -6.68 -1.68
CA HIS A 373 -29.79 -7.46 -2.60
C HIS A 373 -29.06 -8.61 -3.30
N ILE A 374 -27.76 -8.50 -3.55
CA ILE A 374 -26.94 -9.59 -4.10
C ILE A 374 -26.67 -10.63 -3.03
N PHE A 375 -26.35 -10.22 -1.80
CA PHE A 375 -26.24 -11.13 -0.66
C PHE A 375 -27.60 -11.77 -0.31
N GLU A 376 -28.71 -11.05 -0.42
CA GLU A 376 -30.07 -11.61 -0.27
C GLU A 376 -30.39 -12.59 -1.39
N LYS A 377 -30.08 -12.29 -2.65
CA LYS A 377 -30.25 -13.25 -3.76
C LYS A 377 -29.38 -14.48 -3.62
N GLY A 378 -28.11 -14.29 -3.24
CA GLY A 378 -27.22 -15.39 -2.90
C GLY A 378 -27.74 -16.19 -1.71
N TRP A 379 -28.29 -15.52 -0.70
CA TRP A 379 -28.92 -16.13 0.46
C TRP A 379 -30.17 -16.90 0.08
N ASP A 380 -31.06 -16.36 -0.77
CA ASP A 380 -32.30 -17.03 -1.23
C ASP A 380 -31.96 -18.27 -2.06
N VAL A 381 -30.92 -18.22 -2.88
CA VAL A 381 -30.46 -19.40 -3.63
C VAL A 381 -29.92 -20.47 -2.67
N VAL A 382 -29.17 -20.08 -1.66
CA VAL A 382 -28.58 -20.99 -0.67
C VAL A 382 -29.65 -21.57 0.27
N THR A 383 -30.58 -20.75 0.76
CA THR A 383 -31.69 -21.23 1.60
C THR A 383 -32.65 -22.10 0.80
N GLY A 384 -32.85 -21.81 -0.48
CA GLY A 384 -33.61 -22.67 -1.40
C GLY A 384 -32.95 -24.02 -1.62
N LEU A 385 -31.63 -24.07 -1.78
CA LEU A 385 -30.83 -25.31 -1.89
C LEU A 385 -30.87 -26.14 -0.60
N LEU A 386 -30.73 -25.47 0.57
CA LEU A 386 -30.81 -26.13 1.88
C LEU A 386 -32.22 -26.69 2.15
N ALA A 387 -33.29 -25.98 1.77
CA ALA A 387 -34.64 -26.44 1.91
C ALA A 387 -34.99 -27.63 0.97
N GLY A 388 -34.35 -27.67 -0.22
CA GLY A 388 -34.48 -28.78 -1.15
C GLY A 388 -33.84 -30.10 -0.70
N HIS A 389 -32.80 -30.01 0.17
CA HIS A 389 -32.10 -31.21 0.68
C HIS A 389 -32.68 -31.78 1.96
N THR A 390 -33.55 -31.05 2.65
CA THR A 390 -34.25 -31.57 3.86
C THR A 390 -35.47 -32.42 3.56
N ASN A 391 -35.83 -32.58 2.29
CA ASN A 391 -37.01 -33.35 1.86
C ASN A 391 -36.72 -34.73 1.27
N ASP A 392 -35.51 -35.24 1.33
CA ASP A 392 -35.23 -36.65 1.02
C ASP A 392 -35.54 -37.50 2.26
N PRO A 393 -36.56 -38.40 2.22
CA PRO A 393 -36.81 -39.29 3.32
C PRO A 393 -35.68 -40.33 3.42
N PRO A 394 -35.32 -40.79 4.63
CA PRO A 394 -34.30 -41.81 4.78
C PRO A 394 -34.73 -43.07 4.05
N SER A 395 -33.95 -43.45 3.05
CA SER A 395 -34.09 -44.72 2.36
C SER A 395 -33.94 -45.86 3.36
N ARG A 396 -34.96 -46.72 3.43
CA ARG A 396 -35.01 -47.95 4.22
C ARG A 396 -34.00 -48.98 3.74
#